data_7ea45d3a48968f9d83f6043079416dfa
#
_entry.id   7ea45d3a48968f9d83f6043079416dfa
#
_cell.length_a   1.000
_cell.length_b   1.000
_cell.length_c   1.000
_cell.angle_alpha   90.00
_cell.angle_beta   90.00
_cell.angle_gamma   90.00
#
_symmetry.space_group_name_H-M   'P 1'
#
loop_
_entity.id
_entity.type
_entity.pdbx_description
1 polymer ?
#
loop_
_entity_poly.entity_id
_entity_poly.type
_entity_poly.pdbx_seq_one_letter_code
_entity_poly.pdbx_strand_id
1 'polypeptide(L)'
;MFSQLFGKYLVNENKISSDKLKEVLRKTSKERVKLGTIAVAEGYLTEKQADEINHLQATYDKRFGDIAVEKGYLDGKQVDYLLSLQGNPFMKFIQILFDEGCISSTELDWMLGDFQEQNGFTDADMDALKHEDIDQIVNLFAFASKAHVTDLTALLLRNITRFITDDYYIGHIERVDELTSSAMVMQ
;
A
#
# COMPACT_ATOMS: atom_id res chain seq x y z
N MET A 1 -6.35 0.35 -3.58
CA MET A 1 -7.15 -0.55 -2.73
C MET A 1 -6.48 -0.81 -1.39
N PHE A 2 -5.25 -1.27 -1.35
CA PHE A 2 -4.54 -1.57 -0.09
C PHE A 2 -4.43 -0.36 0.86
N SER A 3 -4.12 0.84 0.34
CA SER A 3 -4.08 2.09 1.13
C SER A 3 -5.37 2.37 1.90
N GLN A 4 -6.51 1.97 1.36
CA GLN A 4 -7.81 2.13 2.03
C GLN A 4 -8.01 1.08 3.14
N LEU A 5 -7.66 -0.19 2.87
CA LEU A 5 -7.76 -1.27 3.85
C LEU A 5 -6.84 -1.01 5.05
N PHE A 6 -5.57 -0.73 4.77
CA PHE A 6 -4.60 -0.42 5.80
C PHE A 6 -4.92 0.90 6.50
N GLY A 7 -5.41 1.91 5.78
CA GLY A 7 -5.87 3.16 6.38
C GLY A 7 -7.04 2.96 7.35
N LYS A 8 -8.01 2.08 7.03
CA LYS A 8 -9.10 1.72 7.96
C LYS A 8 -8.56 1.02 9.21
N TYR A 9 -7.61 0.11 9.04
CA TYR A 9 -6.92 -0.52 10.16
C TYR A 9 -6.26 0.54 11.06
N LEU A 10 -5.51 1.52 10.50
CA LEU A 10 -4.92 2.61 11.27
C LEU A 10 -5.94 3.44 12.05
N VAL A 11 -7.14 3.63 11.51
CA VAL A 11 -8.24 4.28 12.23
C VAL A 11 -8.76 3.42 13.36
N ASN A 12 -8.94 2.12 13.14
CA ASN A 12 -9.41 1.18 14.16
C ASN A 12 -8.41 1.09 15.32
N GLU A 13 -7.12 1.12 15.03
CA GLU A 13 -6.03 1.16 16.03
C GLU A 13 -5.83 2.55 16.67
N ASN A 14 -6.71 3.52 16.38
CA ASN A 14 -6.65 4.89 16.89
C ASN A 14 -5.34 5.64 16.57
N LYS A 15 -4.63 5.25 15.50
CA LYS A 15 -3.41 5.92 15.05
C LYS A 15 -3.70 7.20 14.27
N ILE A 16 -4.76 7.20 13.47
CA ILE A 16 -5.26 8.37 12.77
C ILE A 16 -6.78 8.49 12.91
N SER A 17 -7.33 9.69 12.75
CA SER A 17 -8.78 9.85 12.69
C SER A 17 -9.35 9.51 11.31
N SER A 18 -10.64 9.21 11.23
CA SER A 18 -11.32 8.99 9.94
C SER A 18 -11.22 10.20 9.01
N ASP A 19 -11.24 11.43 9.55
CA ASP A 19 -11.10 12.63 8.73
C ASP A 19 -9.67 12.81 8.23
N LYS A 20 -8.68 12.42 9.04
CA LYS A 20 -7.28 12.37 8.63
C LYS A 20 -7.06 11.37 7.52
N LEU A 21 -7.64 10.18 7.62
CA LEU A 21 -7.58 9.18 6.55
C LEU A 21 -8.12 9.73 5.22
N LYS A 22 -9.29 10.38 5.25
CA LYS A 22 -9.87 11.01 4.05
C LYS A 22 -8.95 12.06 3.44
N GLU A 23 -8.32 12.88 4.28
CA GLU A 23 -7.37 13.90 3.85
C GLU A 23 -6.15 13.27 3.16
N VAL A 24 -5.54 12.26 3.79
CA VAL A 24 -4.37 11.53 3.27
C VAL A 24 -4.70 10.88 1.94
N LEU A 25 -5.81 10.13 1.84
CA LEU A 25 -6.22 9.48 0.60
C LEU A 25 -6.47 10.47 -0.56
N ARG A 26 -6.98 11.66 -0.27
CA ARG A 26 -7.17 12.71 -1.29
C ARG A 26 -5.86 13.29 -1.79
N LYS A 27 -4.82 13.34 -0.95
CA LYS A 27 -3.49 13.85 -1.32
C LYS A 27 -2.72 12.84 -2.20
N THR A 28 -2.95 11.54 -2.08
CA THR A 28 -2.20 10.49 -2.80
C THR A 28 -2.21 10.65 -4.32
N SER A 29 -3.24 11.25 -4.89
CA SER A 29 -3.36 11.43 -6.34
C SER A 29 -2.37 12.44 -6.94
N LYS A 30 -1.77 13.32 -6.13
CA LYS A 30 -0.93 14.44 -6.57
C LYS A 30 0.55 14.29 -6.24
N GLU A 31 0.90 13.39 -5.33
CA GLU A 31 2.25 13.29 -4.81
C GLU A 31 3.14 12.39 -5.68
N ARG A 32 4.42 12.80 -5.80
CA ARG A 32 5.49 11.96 -6.30
C ARG A 32 6.27 11.42 -5.12
N VAL A 33 6.39 10.10 -5.03
CA VAL A 33 7.10 9.48 -3.91
C VAL A 33 8.60 9.74 -4.00
N LYS A 34 9.18 10.16 -2.89
CA LYS A 34 10.63 10.31 -2.74
C LYS A 34 11.29 8.92 -2.66
N LEU A 35 12.40 8.73 -3.34
CA LEU A 35 13.08 7.42 -3.36
C LEU A 35 13.52 7.00 -1.95
N GLY A 36 13.91 7.95 -1.11
CA GLY A 36 14.26 7.69 0.29
C GLY A 36 13.11 7.12 1.11
N THR A 37 11.89 7.63 0.91
CA THR A 37 10.70 7.09 1.58
C THR A 37 10.42 5.65 1.18
N ILE A 38 10.51 5.34 -0.13
CA ILE A 38 10.32 3.97 -0.62
C ILE A 38 11.39 3.05 -0.02
N ALA A 39 12.66 3.47 -0.03
CA ALA A 39 13.75 2.68 0.50
C ALA A 39 13.61 2.37 1.99
N VAL A 40 13.05 3.31 2.76
CA VAL A 40 12.76 3.11 4.19
C VAL A 40 11.55 2.20 4.36
N ALA A 41 10.47 2.41 3.62
CA ALA A 41 9.25 1.61 3.70
C ALA A 41 9.46 0.14 3.25
N GLU A 42 10.39 -0.09 2.33
CA GLU A 42 10.80 -1.43 1.86
C GLU A 42 11.94 -2.05 2.71
N GLY A 43 12.39 -1.37 3.78
CA GLY A 43 13.41 -1.88 4.68
C GLY A 43 14.84 -1.90 4.13
N TYR A 44 15.09 -1.25 2.97
CA TYR A 44 16.44 -1.16 2.40
C TYR A 44 17.32 -0.13 3.12
N LEU A 45 16.72 0.93 3.66
CA LEU A 45 17.41 1.98 4.40
C LEU A 45 16.71 2.25 5.72
N THR A 46 17.48 2.68 6.70
CA THR A 46 16.94 3.32 7.89
C THR A 46 16.59 4.80 7.60
N GLU A 47 15.70 5.40 8.38
CA GLU A 47 15.40 6.84 8.29
C GLU A 47 16.68 7.69 8.35
N LYS A 48 17.58 7.34 9.27
CA LYS A 48 18.85 8.03 9.44
C LYS A 48 19.75 7.99 8.19
N GLN A 49 19.80 6.87 7.49
CA GLN A 49 20.54 6.74 6.22
C GLN A 49 19.89 7.56 5.11
N ALA A 50 18.55 7.53 5.03
CA ALA A 50 17.80 8.34 4.06
C ALA A 50 18.01 9.85 4.29
N ASP A 51 18.00 10.30 5.54
CA ASP A 51 18.26 11.69 5.90
C ASP A 51 19.70 12.11 5.57
N GLU A 52 20.68 11.24 5.85
CA GLU A 52 22.08 11.50 5.46
C GLU A 52 22.19 11.72 3.94
N ILE A 53 21.57 10.85 3.13
CA ILE A 53 21.58 10.99 1.67
C ILE A 53 20.89 12.30 1.24
N ASN A 54 19.74 12.66 1.85
CA ASN A 54 19.03 13.91 1.55
C ASN A 54 19.92 15.14 1.82
N HIS A 55 20.68 15.15 2.91
CA HIS A 55 21.64 16.22 3.20
C HIS A 55 22.77 16.30 2.15
N LEU A 56 23.28 15.15 1.73
CA LEU A 56 24.32 15.08 0.71
C LEU A 56 23.81 15.52 -0.67
N GLN A 57 22.55 15.23 -1.01
CA GLN A 57 21.92 15.72 -2.24
C GLN A 57 21.95 17.25 -2.33
N ALA A 58 21.59 17.93 -1.25
CA ALA A 58 21.60 19.39 -1.20
C ALA A 58 23.02 19.98 -1.35
N THR A 59 24.06 19.21 -0.94
CA THR A 59 25.45 19.65 -0.96
C THR A 59 26.13 19.37 -2.31
N TYR A 60 25.87 18.23 -2.93
CA TYR A 60 26.63 17.75 -4.10
C TYR A 60 25.85 17.80 -5.41
N ASP A 61 24.60 18.24 -5.41
CA ASP A 61 23.70 18.26 -6.58
C ASP A 61 23.65 16.91 -7.33
N LYS A 62 23.65 15.81 -6.57
CA LYS A 62 23.58 14.43 -7.07
C LYS A 62 22.19 13.83 -6.83
N ARG A 63 21.84 12.80 -7.60
CA ARG A 63 20.60 12.05 -7.39
C ARG A 63 20.72 11.18 -6.13
N PHE A 64 19.58 10.95 -5.45
CA PHE A 64 19.51 10.10 -4.26
C PHE A 64 20.11 8.71 -4.49
N GLY A 65 19.73 8.05 -5.60
CA GLY A 65 20.21 6.72 -5.94
C GLY A 65 21.74 6.67 -6.13
N ASP A 66 22.32 7.70 -6.79
CA ASP A 66 23.78 7.75 -7.02
C ASP A 66 24.54 7.84 -5.70
N ILE A 67 24.07 8.70 -4.79
CA ILE A 67 24.69 8.86 -3.45
C ILE A 67 24.52 7.57 -2.63
N ALA A 68 23.36 6.92 -2.69
CA ALA A 68 23.09 5.67 -1.98
C ALA A 68 24.05 4.55 -2.43
N VAL A 69 24.32 4.46 -3.73
CA VAL A 69 25.28 3.50 -4.29
C VAL A 69 26.71 3.87 -3.92
N GLU A 70 27.11 5.13 -4.03
CA GLU A 70 28.44 5.60 -3.62
C GLU A 70 28.77 5.35 -2.15
N LYS A 71 27.74 5.46 -1.29
CA LYS A 71 27.83 5.13 0.15
C LYS A 71 27.83 3.63 0.44
N GLY A 72 27.51 2.80 -0.54
CA GLY A 72 27.36 1.35 -0.36
C GLY A 72 26.12 0.96 0.44
N TYR A 73 25.13 1.84 0.52
CA TYR A 73 23.85 1.56 1.19
C TYR A 73 22.90 0.77 0.30
N LEU A 74 22.96 1.02 -1.02
CA LEU A 74 22.18 0.31 -2.05
C LEU A 74 23.10 -0.12 -3.19
N ASP A 75 22.68 -1.14 -3.93
CA ASP A 75 23.25 -1.46 -5.23
C ASP A 75 22.36 -0.92 -6.38
N GLY A 76 22.87 -0.99 -7.63
CA GLY A 76 22.14 -0.47 -8.79
C GLY A 76 20.81 -1.18 -9.03
N LYS A 77 20.73 -2.50 -8.78
CA LYS A 77 19.49 -3.26 -8.96
C LYS A 77 18.43 -2.89 -7.93
N GLN A 78 18.85 -2.64 -6.70
CA GLN A 78 17.96 -2.16 -5.64
C GLN A 78 17.42 -0.76 -5.98
N VAL A 79 18.27 0.13 -6.51
CA VAL A 79 17.83 1.46 -6.96
C VAL A 79 16.80 1.34 -8.10
N ASP A 80 17.05 0.50 -9.10
CA ASP A 80 16.10 0.26 -10.20
C ASP A 80 14.77 -0.29 -9.72
N TYR A 81 14.79 -1.25 -8.78
CA TYR A 81 13.60 -1.78 -8.13
C TYR A 81 12.82 -0.67 -7.41
N LEU A 82 13.47 0.11 -6.56
CA LEU A 82 12.83 1.19 -5.80
C LEU A 82 12.25 2.27 -6.73
N LEU A 83 12.92 2.57 -7.85
CA LEU A 83 12.40 3.49 -8.87
C LEU A 83 11.12 2.96 -9.52
N SER A 84 10.99 1.66 -9.72
CA SER A 84 9.77 1.04 -10.26
C SER A 84 8.56 1.24 -9.35
N LEU A 85 8.78 1.38 -8.04
CA LEU A 85 7.73 1.58 -7.04
C LEU A 85 7.26 3.05 -6.90
N GLN A 86 7.92 4.03 -7.55
CA GLN A 86 7.57 5.46 -7.40
C GLN A 86 6.14 5.81 -7.83
N GLY A 87 5.54 5.01 -8.71
CA GLY A 87 4.14 5.15 -9.15
C GLY A 87 3.12 4.46 -8.24
N ASN A 88 3.57 3.61 -7.32
CA ASN A 88 2.72 2.75 -6.51
C ASN A 88 1.82 3.59 -5.57
N PRO A 89 0.47 3.40 -5.60
CA PRO A 89 -0.46 4.15 -4.75
C PRO A 89 -0.24 3.93 -3.25
N PHE A 90 0.18 2.74 -2.84
CA PHE A 90 0.50 2.45 -1.45
C PHE A 90 1.74 3.24 -0.99
N MET A 91 2.79 3.32 -1.80
CA MET A 91 3.98 4.12 -1.48
C MET A 91 3.67 5.61 -1.36
N LYS A 92 2.76 6.13 -2.20
CA LYS A 92 2.26 7.51 -2.07
C LYS A 92 1.53 7.73 -0.75
N PHE A 93 0.71 6.78 -0.35
CA PHE A 93 0.00 6.82 0.92
C PHE A 93 0.97 6.83 2.11
N ILE A 94 1.96 5.94 2.12
CA ILE A 94 3.01 5.88 3.15
C ILE A 94 3.81 7.19 3.20
N GLN A 95 4.20 7.74 2.04
CA GLN A 95 4.90 9.03 1.98
C GLN A 95 4.15 10.13 2.75
N ILE A 96 2.83 10.25 2.52
CA ILE A 96 2.03 11.27 3.17
C ILE A 96 1.92 11.00 4.67
N LEU A 97 1.76 9.75 5.09
CA LEU A 97 1.72 9.39 6.51
C LEU A 97 3.02 9.76 7.23
N PHE A 98 4.17 9.58 6.58
CA PHE A 98 5.48 9.99 7.13
C PHE A 98 5.64 11.51 7.12
N ASP A 99 5.38 12.18 6.00
CA ASP A 99 5.52 13.64 5.87
C ASP A 99 4.63 14.41 6.88
N GLU A 100 3.50 13.82 7.26
CA GLU A 100 2.57 14.40 8.23
C GLU A 100 2.78 13.89 9.67
N GLY A 101 3.81 13.07 9.89
CA GLY A 101 4.15 12.53 11.20
C GLY A 101 3.07 11.65 11.81
N CYS A 102 2.23 11.03 10.98
CA CYS A 102 1.17 10.13 11.45
C CYS A 102 1.71 8.81 12.00
N ILE A 103 2.75 8.29 11.37
CA ILE A 103 3.47 7.07 11.76
C ILE A 103 4.96 7.23 11.45
N SER A 104 5.82 6.52 12.16
CA SER A 104 7.24 6.34 11.84
C SER A 104 7.47 5.04 11.03
N SER A 105 8.67 4.86 10.48
CA SER A 105 9.03 3.62 9.78
C SER A 105 8.96 2.39 10.69
N THR A 106 9.43 2.52 11.92
CA THR A 106 9.38 1.43 12.90
C THR A 106 7.94 1.05 13.25
N GLU A 107 7.05 2.04 13.35
CA GLU A 107 5.63 1.78 13.57
C GLU A 107 4.98 1.15 12.33
N LEU A 108 5.37 1.56 11.12
CA LEU A 108 4.86 0.98 9.88
C LEU A 108 5.13 -0.52 9.81
N ASP A 109 6.38 -0.96 10.08
CA ASP A 109 6.77 -2.36 10.03
C ASP A 109 5.95 -3.20 11.01
N TRP A 110 5.84 -2.71 12.25
CA TRP A 110 5.03 -3.39 13.25
C TRP A 110 3.55 -3.45 12.86
N MET A 111 2.98 -2.36 12.39
CA MET A 111 1.56 -2.27 12.03
C MET A 111 1.22 -3.07 10.77
N LEU A 112 2.14 -3.19 9.82
CA LEU A 112 1.96 -4.09 8.67
C LEU A 112 1.94 -5.55 9.10
N GLY A 113 2.82 -5.94 10.03
CA GLY A 113 2.82 -7.29 10.59
C GLY A 113 1.55 -7.61 11.37
N ASP A 114 1.09 -6.69 12.23
CA ASP A 114 -0.14 -6.83 12.99
C ASP A 114 -1.38 -6.88 12.07
N PHE A 115 -1.44 -6.02 11.06
CA PHE A 115 -2.48 -6.05 10.03
C PHE A 115 -2.52 -7.38 9.27
N GLN A 116 -1.35 -7.91 8.93
CA GLN A 116 -1.21 -9.22 8.27
C GLN A 116 -1.77 -10.34 9.16
N GLU A 117 -1.39 -10.36 10.44
CA GLU A 117 -1.83 -11.37 11.40
C GLU A 117 -3.33 -11.30 11.67
N GLN A 118 -3.88 -10.10 11.91
CA GLN A 118 -5.32 -9.90 12.15
C GLN A 118 -6.20 -10.38 10.99
N ASN A 119 -5.71 -10.28 9.76
CA ASN A 119 -6.46 -10.70 8.56
C ASN A 119 -6.09 -12.11 8.08
N GLY A 120 -5.12 -12.79 8.70
CA GLY A 120 -4.66 -14.11 8.29
C GLY A 120 -4.00 -14.12 6.91
N PHE A 121 -3.41 -13.00 6.48
CA PHE A 121 -2.75 -12.88 5.18
C PHE A 121 -1.36 -13.54 5.21
N THR A 122 -1.00 -14.20 4.10
CA THR A 122 0.37 -14.66 3.87
C THR A 122 1.27 -13.52 3.37
N ASP A 123 2.58 -13.72 3.35
CA ASP A 123 3.52 -12.74 2.78
C ASP A 123 3.21 -12.47 1.30
N ALA A 124 2.82 -13.51 0.54
CA ALA A 124 2.41 -13.36 -0.86
C ALA A 124 1.13 -12.51 -1.01
N ASP A 125 0.18 -12.63 -0.08
CA ASP A 125 -1.03 -11.83 -0.06
C ASP A 125 -0.72 -10.35 0.24
N MET A 126 0.16 -10.11 1.20
CA MET A 126 0.62 -8.76 1.53
C MET A 126 1.38 -8.11 0.36
N ASP A 127 2.22 -8.88 -0.34
CA ASP A 127 2.92 -8.43 -1.52
C ASP A 127 1.96 -8.07 -2.66
N ALA A 128 0.99 -8.94 -2.94
CA ALA A 128 -0.06 -8.69 -3.91
C ALA A 128 -0.88 -7.42 -3.58
N LEU A 129 -1.23 -7.21 -2.31
CA LEU A 129 -1.94 -6.03 -1.85
C LEU A 129 -1.11 -4.75 -2.01
N LYS A 130 0.17 -4.77 -1.63
CA LYS A 130 1.09 -3.63 -1.75
C LYS A 130 1.32 -3.22 -3.21
N HIS A 131 1.42 -4.19 -4.11
CA HIS A 131 1.66 -3.97 -5.54
C HIS A 131 0.39 -3.84 -6.38
N GLU A 132 -0.80 -3.93 -5.73
CA GLU A 132 -2.11 -3.91 -6.40
C GLU A 132 -2.24 -4.96 -7.51
N ASP A 133 -1.71 -6.17 -7.29
CA ASP A 133 -1.91 -7.33 -8.17
C ASP A 133 -3.36 -7.80 -8.07
N ILE A 134 -4.19 -7.24 -8.97
CA ILE A 134 -5.64 -7.45 -8.96
C ILE A 134 -6.00 -8.92 -9.12
N ASP A 135 -5.24 -9.70 -9.89
CA ASP A 135 -5.54 -11.11 -10.14
C ASP A 135 -5.34 -11.95 -8.87
N GLN A 136 -4.31 -11.68 -8.09
CA GLN A 136 -4.10 -12.33 -6.80
C GLN A 136 -5.07 -11.82 -5.74
N ILE A 137 -5.32 -10.51 -5.68
CA ILE A 137 -6.25 -9.89 -4.74
C ILE A 137 -7.68 -10.42 -4.90
N VAL A 138 -8.16 -10.61 -6.15
CA VAL A 138 -9.47 -11.20 -6.41
C VAL A 138 -9.58 -12.59 -5.82
N ASN A 139 -8.52 -13.40 -5.92
CA ASN A 139 -8.49 -14.74 -5.33
C ASN A 139 -8.58 -14.70 -3.79
N LEU A 140 -7.90 -13.76 -3.15
CA LEU A 140 -7.97 -13.55 -1.70
C LEU A 140 -9.40 -13.37 -1.19
N PHE A 141 -10.16 -12.48 -1.83
CA PHE A 141 -11.54 -12.21 -1.43
C PHE A 141 -12.54 -13.29 -1.89
N ALA A 142 -12.25 -14.00 -2.98
CA ALA A 142 -13.08 -15.09 -3.47
C ALA A 142 -13.02 -16.35 -2.59
N PHE A 143 -11.85 -16.68 -2.05
CA PHE A 143 -11.67 -17.85 -1.18
C PHE A 143 -12.25 -17.67 0.22
N ALA A 144 -12.36 -16.45 0.72
CA ALA A 144 -13.00 -16.18 2.01
C ALA A 144 -14.47 -16.65 2.06
N SER A 145 -15.14 -16.75 0.91
CA SER A 145 -16.55 -17.19 0.80
C SER A 145 -16.76 -18.68 0.52
N LYS A 146 -15.69 -19.50 0.37
CA LYS A 146 -15.75 -20.92 -0.07
C LYS A 146 -16.56 -21.15 -1.37
N ALA A 147 -16.74 -20.13 -2.19
CA ALA A 147 -17.48 -20.21 -3.44
C ALA A 147 -16.55 -20.63 -4.58
N HIS A 148 -17.03 -21.54 -5.46
CA HIS A 148 -16.39 -21.74 -6.75
C HIS A 148 -16.51 -20.45 -7.57
N VAL A 149 -15.40 -19.75 -7.74
CA VAL A 149 -15.35 -18.53 -8.56
C VAL A 149 -15.43 -18.96 -10.02
N THR A 150 -16.56 -18.71 -10.66
CA THR A 150 -16.68 -18.85 -12.12
C THR A 150 -15.93 -17.72 -12.79
N ASP A 151 -15.49 -17.90 -14.04
CA ASP A 151 -14.83 -16.83 -14.84
C ASP A 151 -15.65 -15.54 -14.85
N LEU A 152 -16.98 -15.64 -14.84
CA LEU A 152 -17.88 -14.49 -14.76
C LEU A 152 -17.78 -13.76 -13.42
N THR A 153 -17.71 -14.51 -12.31
CA THR A 153 -17.57 -13.95 -10.97
C THR A 153 -16.21 -13.28 -10.81
N ALA A 154 -15.13 -13.88 -11.32
CA ALA A 154 -13.80 -13.29 -11.35
C ALA A 154 -13.78 -11.99 -12.17
N LEU A 155 -14.43 -11.96 -13.33
CA LEU A 155 -14.55 -10.76 -14.17
C LEU A 155 -15.36 -9.67 -13.46
N LEU A 156 -16.42 -10.02 -12.77
CA LEU A 156 -17.28 -9.11 -12.02
C LEU A 156 -16.52 -8.52 -10.82
N LEU A 157 -15.78 -9.33 -10.08
CA LEU A 157 -14.93 -8.90 -8.98
C LEU A 157 -13.79 -7.99 -9.47
N ARG A 158 -13.14 -8.29 -10.61
CA ARG A 158 -12.15 -7.42 -11.24
C ARG A 158 -12.72 -6.05 -11.60
N ASN A 159 -13.92 -6.01 -12.16
CA ASN A 159 -14.58 -4.76 -12.51
C ASN A 159 -14.99 -3.97 -11.28
N ILE A 160 -15.54 -4.63 -10.26
CA ILE A 160 -15.89 -4.02 -8.97
C ILE A 160 -14.63 -3.50 -8.26
N THR A 161 -13.56 -4.28 -8.24
CA THR A 161 -12.29 -3.87 -7.62
C THR A 161 -11.71 -2.65 -8.33
N ARG A 162 -11.73 -2.59 -9.68
CA ARG A 162 -11.35 -1.40 -10.44
C ARG A 162 -12.24 -0.19 -10.13
N PHE A 163 -13.55 -0.40 -10.01
CA PHE A 163 -14.51 0.66 -9.69
C PHE A 163 -14.30 1.21 -8.27
N ILE A 164 -13.94 0.36 -7.31
CA ILE A 164 -13.67 0.74 -5.92
C ILE A 164 -12.34 1.49 -5.81
N THR A 165 -11.33 1.18 -6.64
CA THR A 165 -10.03 1.87 -6.62
C THR A 165 -10.11 3.30 -7.17
N ASP A 166 -11.06 3.60 -8.04
CA ASP A 166 -11.13 4.92 -8.69
C ASP A 166 -11.97 5.95 -7.93
N ASP A 167 -13.05 5.58 -7.20
CA ASP A 167 -13.97 6.60 -6.64
C ASP A 167 -14.73 6.28 -5.34
N TYR A 168 -14.63 5.08 -4.71
CA TYR A 168 -15.54 4.73 -3.61
C TYR A 168 -14.90 4.25 -2.30
N TYR A 169 -15.49 4.71 -1.19
CA TYR A 169 -15.21 4.38 0.21
C TYR A 169 -15.42 2.90 0.59
N ILE A 170 -14.58 2.41 1.49
CA ILE A 170 -14.56 1.07 2.11
C ILE A 170 -15.92 0.61 2.69
N GLY A 171 -16.80 1.52 3.08
CA GLY A 171 -18.17 1.17 3.52
C GLY A 171 -19.02 0.43 2.48
N HIS A 172 -18.51 0.25 1.25
CA HIS A 172 -19.18 -0.49 0.19
C HIS A 172 -18.67 -1.93 0.03
N ILE A 173 -17.52 -2.30 0.61
CA ILE A 173 -17.00 -3.69 0.57
C ILE A 173 -17.93 -4.61 1.37
N GLU A 174 -18.43 -4.17 2.52
CA GLU A 174 -19.44 -4.91 3.29
C GLU A 174 -20.73 -5.14 2.50
N ARG A 175 -21.14 -4.19 1.63
CA ARG A 175 -22.31 -4.36 0.75
C ARG A 175 -22.05 -5.22 -0.47
N VAL A 176 -20.82 -5.34 -0.92
CA VAL A 176 -20.47 -6.25 -2.04
C VAL A 176 -20.55 -7.70 -1.57
N ASP A 177 -20.16 -7.99 -0.34
CA ASP A 177 -20.35 -9.31 0.26
C ASP A 177 -21.84 -9.68 0.40
N GLU A 178 -22.69 -8.72 0.78
CA GLU A 178 -24.13 -8.90 0.82
C GLU A 178 -24.74 -9.09 -0.59
N LEU A 179 -24.27 -8.35 -1.59
CA LEU A 179 -24.75 -8.45 -2.97
C LEU A 179 -24.31 -9.77 -3.64
N THR A 180 -23.06 -10.21 -3.41
CA THR A 180 -22.59 -11.51 -3.92
C THR A 180 -23.27 -12.67 -3.23
N SER A 181 -23.50 -12.59 -1.94
CA SER A 181 -24.29 -13.59 -1.20
C SER A 181 -25.74 -13.66 -1.66
N SER A 182 -26.36 -12.51 -1.94
CA SER A 182 -27.75 -12.45 -2.44
C SER A 182 -27.89 -12.92 -3.89
N ALA A 183 -26.90 -12.66 -4.75
CA ALA A 183 -26.87 -13.14 -6.13
C ALA A 183 -26.66 -14.68 -6.22
N MET A 184 -25.99 -15.29 -5.23
CA MET A 184 -25.83 -16.75 -5.15
C MET A 184 -27.07 -17.49 -4.62
N VAL A 185 -27.98 -16.81 -3.94
CA VAL A 185 -29.25 -17.41 -3.44
C VAL A 185 -30.34 -17.47 -4.52
N MET A 186 -30.16 -16.79 -5.66
CA MET A 186 -31.11 -16.77 -6.77
C MET A 186 -30.80 -17.79 -7.89
N GLN A 187 -29.88 -18.73 -7.69
CA GLN A 187 -29.68 -19.93 -8.54
C GLN A 187 -30.09 -21.18 -7.78
#